data_60ea1f74547694f800743029023c807a
#
_entry.id   60ea1f74547694f800743029023c807a
#
_cell.length_a   1.000
_cell.length_b   1.000
_cell.length_c   1.000
_cell.angle_alpha   90.00
_cell.angle_beta   90.00
_cell.angle_gamma   90.00
#
_symmetry.space_group_name_H-M   'P 1'
#
loop_
_entity.id
_entity.type
_entity.pdbx_description
1 polymer ?
#
loop_
_entity_poly.entity_id
_entity_poly.type
_entity_poly.pdbx_seq_one_letter_code
_entity_poly.pdbx_strand_id
1 'polypeptide(L)'
;DTRLSRGLGDVYKRQVMFSSFSEDAGRAERPFELSAEAPARAWPEPQRLQQVLAKVAAAKRPILIGGHGVWWASAEQQLEEAGRKLGIPVFNVPYHQKLLSEQSAAYMGLADIHQYHPSKDAFGEADLVLMVGGRLDNQMNFGNPPLFPRGAELVCVNGSHEEVDFNRAADMTLLSDPGAFLDALVSLGDTARDGRDAAWLDHNRQRRSEWVAKMHADVDAEASTAEFGGRIHPLHLALDVQQAMQDNDWLVIDGGNTHFWSEIAVNMAGFEGRKLGGVLHPGTFSLLGVGVSFALSAKNLNPDKHVVLISGDGAFLSGGLSIETAFQENRPITVVIDNNGGLDCISQQQERLFESGRHFATDFRDIPFHTMFEGLGGHGELVTRREDIIPAMKRAFASGKTACVNVKAKGVISPIVLATTSKRDKASIE
;
A
#
# COMPACT_ATOMS: atom_id res chain seq x y z
N ASP A 1 -17.70 -35.05 -19.44
CA ASP A 1 -18.83 -34.18 -19.06
C ASP A 1 -18.39 -33.25 -17.92
N THR A 2 -17.81 -32.10 -18.31
CA THR A 2 -17.23 -31.10 -17.39
C THR A 2 -18.26 -30.37 -16.52
N ARG A 3 -19.58 -30.59 -16.74
CA ARG A 3 -20.63 -29.98 -15.95
C ARG A 3 -20.92 -30.78 -14.66
N LEU A 4 -20.70 -32.08 -14.67
CA LEU A 4 -20.88 -32.95 -13.50
C LEU A 4 -19.72 -32.80 -12.50
N SER A 5 -18.52 -32.42 -12.95
CA SER A 5 -17.36 -32.27 -12.05
C SER A 5 -17.45 -31.04 -11.13
N ARG A 6 -18.17 -29.98 -11.48
CA ARG A 6 -18.31 -28.79 -10.64
C ARG A 6 -19.19 -28.97 -9.42
N GLY A 7 -20.21 -29.85 -9.51
CA GLY A 7 -21.07 -30.20 -8.37
C GLY A 7 -20.47 -31.29 -7.47
N LEU A 8 -19.60 -32.14 -8.01
CA LEU A 8 -18.94 -33.21 -7.26
C LEU A 8 -17.83 -32.71 -6.34
N GLY A 9 -17.22 -31.54 -6.61
CA GLY A 9 -16.15 -30.95 -5.80
C GLY A 9 -16.55 -30.73 -4.34
N ASP A 10 -17.77 -30.28 -4.08
CA ASP A 10 -18.31 -30.10 -2.73
C ASP A 10 -18.65 -31.42 -2.04
N VAL A 11 -19.12 -32.39 -2.81
CA VAL A 11 -19.40 -33.76 -2.29
C VAL A 11 -18.08 -34.44 -1.89
N TYR A 12 -17.05 -34.34 -2.69
CA TYR A 12 -15.71 -34.88 -2.36
C TYR A 12 -15.09 -34.20 -1.13
N LYS A 13 -15.22 -32.92 -0.98
CA LYS A 13 -14.77 -32.21 0.24
C LYS A 13 -15.46 -32.71 1.49
N ARG A 14 -16.78 -32.92 1.44
CA ARG A 14 -17.55 -33.51 2.55
C ARG A 14 -17.11 -34.94 2.84
N GLN A 15 -16.90 -35.77 1.81
CA GLN A 15 -16.44 -37.15 1.98
C GLN A 15 -15.06 -37.16 2.66
N VAL A 16 -14.14 -36.27 2.28
CA VAL A 16 -12.82 -36.15 2.93
C VAL A 16 -12.97 -35.69 4.38
N MET A 17 -13.84 -34.71 4.67
CA MET A 17 -14.08 -34.23 6.03
C MET A 17 -14.61 -35.32 6.98
N PHE A 18 -15.43 -36.25 6.47
CA PHE A 18 -16.01 -37.31 7.27
C PHE A 18 -15.25 -38.65 7.14
N SER A 19 -14.13 -38.68 6.44
CA SER A 19 -13.31 -39.87 6.34
C SER A 19 -12.49 -40.05 7.59
N SER A 20 -12.47 -41.28 8.13
CA SER A 20 -11.56 -41.66 9.18
C SER A 20 -10.18 -42.01 8.56
N PHE A 21 -9.12 -41.51 9.13
CA PHE A 21 -7.76 -41.94 8.80
C PHE A 21 -7.00 -42.26 10.08
N SER A 22 -6.03 -43.15 10.01
CA SER A 22 -5.17 -43.44 11.17
C SER A 22 -4.16 -42.32 11.34
N GLU A 23 -3.79 -42.01 12.58
CA GLU A 23 -2.73 -41.05 12.90
C GLU A 23 -1.40 -41.43 12.25
N ASP A 24 -1.11 -42.74 12.13
CA ASP A 24 0.07 -43.25 11.46
C ASP A 24 0.08 -42.97 9.97
N ALA A 25 -1.07 -42.94 9.31
CA ALA A 25 -1.16 -42.57 7.91
C ALA A 25 -0.83 -41.06 7.67
N GLY A 26 -1.12 -40.20 8.67
CA GLY A 26 -0.71 -38.80 8.65
C GLY A 26 0.78 -38.57 8.85
N ARG A 27 1.48 -39.57 9.36
CA ARG A 27 2.94 -39.60 9.52
C ARG A 27 3.65 -40.35 8.39
N ALA A 28 2.90 -40.91 7.42
CA ALA A 28 3.50 -41.47 6.23
C ALA A 28 4.52 -40.48 5.66
N GLU A 29 5.74 -40.97 5.41
CA GLU A 29 6.85 -40.18 4.85
C GLU A 29 6.30 -39.26 3.74
N ARG A 30 6.58 -37.99 3.84
CA ARG A 30 6.20 -37.07 2.77
C ARG A 30 6.77 -37.63 1.47
N PRO A 31 5.92 -37.96 0.49
CA PRO A 31 6.35 -38.71 -0.70
C PRO A 31 7.34 -37.95 -1.58
N PHE A 32 7.63 -36.70 -1.23
CA PHE A 32 8.63 -35.86 -1.92
C PHE A 32 9.17 -34.81 -0.98
N GLU A 33 10.46 -34.64 -1.01
CA GLU A 33 11.11 -33.45 -0.50
C GLU A 33 10.69 -32.28 -1.44
N LEU A 34 10.16 -31.21 -0.86
CA LEU A 34 9.98 -29.99 -1.61
C LEU A 34 11.37 -29.50 -2.01
N SER A 35 11.69 -29.59 -3.29
CA SER A 35 12.91 -28.99 -3.80
C SER A 35 12.88 -27.51 -3.49
N ALA A 36 13.87 -27.02 -2.77
CA ALA A 36 14.07 -25.60 -2.50
C ALA A 36 14.78 -24.90 -3.67
N GLU A 37 14.89 -25.58 -4.83
CA GLU A 37 15.51 -25.00 -6.00
C GLU A 37 14.66 -23.84 -6.52
N ALA A 38 15.29 -22.68 -6.61
CA ALA A 38 14.60 -21.50 -7.13
C ALA A 38 14.17 -21.74 -8.60
N PRO A 39 12.97 -21.34 -8.99
CA PRO A 39 12.54 -21.49 -10.37
C PRO A 39 13.48 -20.74 -11.32
N ALA A 40 13.70 -21.31 -12.50
CA ALA A 40 14.55 -20.69 -13.52
C ALA A 40 13.96 -19.33 -13.93
N ARG A 41 14.81 -18.31 -13.98
CA ARG A 41 14.39 -16.97 -14.40
C ARG A 41 14.23 -16.89 -15.91
N ALA A 42 13.12 -16.31 -16.37
CA ALA A 42 12.94 -15.98 -17.77
C ALA A 42 13.88 -14.82 -18.16
N TRP A 43 14.86 -15.12 -19.01
CA TRP A 43 15.81 -14.12 -19.48
C TRP A 43 15.21 -13.33 -20.66
N PRO A 44 15.44 -12.01 -20.75
CA PRO A 44 14.86 -11.22 -21.82
C PRO A 44 15.46 -11.59 -23.19
N GLU A 45 14.66 -11.48 -24.24
CA GLU A 45 15.15 -11.65 -25.60
C GLU A 45 16.25 -10.61 -25.90
N PRO A 46 17.47 -11.01 -26.31
CA PRO A 46 18.63 -10.13 -26.36
C PRO A 46 18.44 -8.91 -27.26
N GLN A 47 17.80 -9.08 -28.43
CA GLN A 47 17.59 -7.97 -29.37
C GLN A 47 16.61 -6.94 -28.80
N ARG A 48 15.51 -7.37 -28.18
CA ARG A 48 14.55 -6.48 -27.54
C ARG A 48 15.15 -5.80 -26.33
N LEU A 49 15.93 -6.53 -25.52
CA LEU A 49 16.65 -5.94 -24.41
C LEU A 49 17.56 -4.80 -24.87
N GLN A 50 18.38 -5.01 -25.91
CA GLN A 50 19.24 -3.95 -26.44
C GLN A 50 18.44 -2.72 -26.91
N GLN A 51 17.28 -2.91 -27.53
CA GLN A 51 16.41 -1.79 -27.91
C GLN A 51 15.90 -1.01 -26.72
N VAL A 52 15.44 -1.69 -25.64
CA VAL A 52 15.03 -1.02 -24.39
C VAL A 52 16.19 -0.28 -23.77
N LEU A 53 17.36 -0.91 -23.67
CA LEU A 53 18.55 -0.29 -23.08
C LEU A 53 18.97 0.96 -23.88
N ALA A 54 18.89 0.93 -25.21
CA ALA A 54 19.17 2.09 -26.05
C ALA A 54 18.17 3.23 -25.80
N LYS A 55 16.87 2.92 -25.61
CA LYS A 55 15.86 3.92 -25.26
C LYS A 55 16.14 4.55 -23.91
N VAL A 56 16.51 3.75 -22.91
CA VAL A 56 16.89 4.27 -21.58
C VAL A 56 18.11 5.19 -21.66
N ALA A 57 19.12 4.81 -22.44
CA ALA A 57 20.31 5.65 -22.63
C ALA A 57 20.01 6.97 -23.34
N ALA A 58 19.05 6.95 -24.29
CA ALA A 58 18.67 8.16 -25.04
C ALA A 58 17.71 9.08 -24.29
N ALA A 59 16.97 8.57 -23.31
CA ALA A 59 15.97 9.33 -22.58
C ALA A 59 16.60 10.44 -21.71
N LYS A 60 16.01 11.63 -21.77
CA LYS A 60 16.46 12.79 -20.99
C LYS A 60 15.84 12.81 -19.59
N ARG A 61 14.56 12.42 -19.49
CA ARG A 61 13.76 12.44 -18.25
C ARG A 61 12.99 11.14 -18.06
N PRO A 62 13.70 9.99 -17.95
CA PRO A 62 13.03 8.71 -17.71
C PRO A 62 12.50 8.61 -16.29
N ILE A 63 11.43 7.83 -16.10
CA ILE A 63 10.96 7.37 -14.80
C ILE A 63 10.88 5.85 -14.77
N LEU A 64 11.06 5.27 -13.59
CA LEU A 64 11.02 3.83 -13.36
C LEU A 64 9.93 3.51 -12.34
N ILE A 65 8.99 2.65 -12.71
CA ILE A 65 7.88 2.24 -11.85
C ILE A 65 8.05 0.77 -11.55
N GLY A 66 8.25 0.44 -10.26
CA GLY A 66 8.32 -0.93 -9.77
C GLY A 66 6.97 -1.43 -9.30
N GLY A 67 6.60 -2.64 -9.73
CA GLY A 67 5.39 -3.34 -9.28
C GLY A 67 5.69 -4.65 -8.55
N HIS A 68 4.66 -5.42 -8.23
CA HIS A 68 4.74 -6.68 -7.48
C HIS A 68 5.72 -7.71 -8.06
N GLY A 69 5.90 -7.72 -9.37
CA GLY A 69 6.84 -8.63 -10.03
C GLY A 69 8.29 -8.41 -9.58
N VAL A 70 8.66 -7.17 -9.19
CA VAL A 70 9.99 -6.89 -8.63
C VAL A 70 10.14 -7.54 -7.26
N TRP A 71 9.12 -7.48 -6.41
CA TRP A 71 9.11 -8.14 -5.11
C TRP A 71 9.15 -9.67 -5.24
N TRP A 72 8.34 -10.25 -6.13
CA TRP A 72 8.37 -11.70 -6.40
C TRP A 72 9.71 -12.19 -6.94
N ALA A 73 10.42 -11.34 -7.67
CA ALA A 73 11.77 -11.64 -8.15
C ALA A 73 12.86 -11.39 -7.09
N SER A 74 12.52 -10.86 -5.90
CA SER A 74 13.47 -10.39 -4.88
C SER A 74 14.51 -9.43 -5.45
N ALA A 75 14.07 -8.47 -6.27
CA ALA A 75 14.91 -7.60 -7.08
C ALA A 75 14.87 -6.13 -6.63
N GLU A 76 14.51 -5.86 -5.37
CA GLU A 76 14.41 -4.53 -4.80
C GLU A 76 15.76 -3.81 -4.79
N GLN A 77 16.84 -4.56 -4.52
CA GLN A 77 18.20 -4.01 -4.53
C GLN A 77 18.61 -3.57 -5.94
N GLN A 78 18.31 -4.38 -6.95
CA GLN A 78 18.58 -4.04 -8.35
C GLN A 78 17.76 -2.83 -8.80
N LEU A 79 16.50 -2.73 -8.35
CA LEU A 79 15.64 -1.58 -8.64
C LEU A 79 16.24 -0.29 -8.05
N GLU A 80 16.68 -0.31 -6.80
CA GLU A 80 17.34 0.81 -6.15
C GLU A 80 18.64 1.20 -6.88
N GLU A 81 19.46 0.19 -7.19
CA GLU A 81 20.72 0.40 -7.88
C GLU A 81 20.54 0.99 -9.29
N ALA A 82 19.54 0.51 -10.04
CA ALA A 82 19.18 1.07 -11.34
C ALA A 82 18.79 2.55 -11.22
N GLY A 83 17.89 2.88 -10.31
CA GLY A 83 17.49 4.28 -10.07
C GLY A 83 18.68 5.17 -9.71
N ARG A 84 19.51 4.74 -8.76
CA ARG A 84 20.65 5.49 -8.26
C ARG A 84 21.76 5.66 -9.31
N LYS A 85 22.22 4.57 -9.93
CA LYS A 85 23.31 4.59 -10.91
C LYS A 85 22.93 5.35 -12.18
N LEU A 86 21.70 5.13 -12.67
CA LEU A 86 21.26 5.75 -13.90
C LEU A 86 20.63 7.14 -13.69
N GLY A 87 20.48 7.60 -12.46
CA GLY A 87 19.85 8.88 -12.15
C GLY A 87 18.36 8.94 -12.52
N ILE A 88 17.65 7.81 -12.33
CA ILE A 88 16.23 7.67 -12.68
C ILE A 88 15.38 7.72 -11.40
N PRO A 89 14.39 8.62 -11.30
CA PRO A 89 13.41 8.59 -10.21
C PRO A 89 12.61 7.29 -10.24
N VAL A 90 12.48 6.63 -9.07
CA VAL A 90 11.77 5.37 -8.91
C VAL A 90 10.48 5.59 -8.14
N PHE A 91 9.38 5.10 -8.67
CA PHE A 91 8.07 5.09 -8.04
C PHE A 91 7.61 3.65 -7.80
N ASN A 92 6.82 3.44 -6.75
CA ASN A 92 6.17 2.19 -6.47
C ASN A 92 4.72 2.22 -6.95
N VAL A 93 4.24 1.13 -7.55
CA VAL A 93 2.81 1.01 -7.87
C VAL A 93 2.01 1.06 -6.56
N PRO A 94 0.91 1.84 -6.48
CA PRO A 94 0.06 1.91 -5.28
C PRO A 94 -0.51 0.55 -4.88
N TYR A 95 -0.80 0.36 -3.60
CA TYR A 95 -1.40 -0.85 -3.02
C TYR A 95 -0.58 -2.14 -3.20
N HIS A 96 0.70 -2.01 -3.46
CA HIS A 96 1.64 -3.13 -3.55
C HIS A 96 2.66 -3.08 -2.41
N GLN A 97 3.40 -4.18 -2.27
CA GLN A 97 4.49 -4.23 -1.31
C GLN A 97 5.49 -3.10 -1.58
N LYS A 98 5.96 -2.51 -0.51
CA LYS A 98 7.02 -1.51 -0.57
C LYS A 98 8.28 -2.15 -1.14
N LEU A 99 8.82 -1.57 -2.20
CA LEU A 99 10.00 -2.08 -2.89
C LEU A 99 11.29 -1.42 -2.42
N LEU A 100 11.26 -0.10 -2.14
CA LEU A 100 12.43 0.65 -1.74
C LEU A 100 12.23 1.28 -0.36
N SER A 101 13.35 1.47 0.34
CA SER A 101 13.35 2.33 1.52
C SER A 101 13.09 3.78 1.13
N GLU A 102 12.28 4.49 1.92
CA GLU A 102 12.04 5.93 1.74
C GLU A 102 13.31 6.76 1.90
N GLN A 103 14.36 6.18 2.52
CA GLN A 103 15.68 6.80 2.60
C GLN A 103 16.49 6.64 1.33
N SER A 104 16.05 5.80 0.38
CA SER A 104 16.70 5.70 -0.92
C SER A 104 16.67 7.05 -1.64
N ALA A 105 17.82 7.44 -2.18
CA ALA A 105 17.94 8.67 -2.96
C ALA A 105 17.15 8.61 -4.27
N ALA A 106 16.87 7.42 -4.79
CA ALA A 106 16.13 7.23 -6.03
C ALA A 106 14.62 7.12 -5.82
N TYR A 107 14.15 6.80 -4.61
CA TYR A 107 12.74 6.57 -4.33
C TYR A 107 11.96 7.87 -4.19
N MET A 108 10.91 8.02 -4.99
CA MET A 108 10.07 9.21 -5.03
C MET A 108 8.68 9.00 -4.40
N GLY A 109 8.34 7.79 -3.97
CA GLY A 109 7.04 7.45 -3.40
C GLY A 109 6.15 6.66 -4.35
N LEU A 110 4.84 6.87 -4.23
CA LEU A 110 3.85 6.12 -5.01
C LEU A 110 3.63 6.72 -6.39
N ALA A 111 3.37 5.87 -7.36
CA ALA A 111 2.93 6.24 -8.69
C ALA A 111 1.42 6.60 -8.69
N ASP A 112 1.01 7.49 -7.78
CA ASP A 112 -0.36 7.94 -7.60
C ASP A 112 -0.45 9.47 -7.71
N ILE A 113 -0.94 9.93 -8.84
CA ILE A 113 -1.07 11.37 -9.11
C ILE A 113 -2.15 12.07 -8.27
N HIS A 114 -3.03 11.33 -7.64
CA HIS A 114 -4.12 11.89 -6.84
C HIS A 114 -3.69 12.16 -5.40
N GLN A 115 -2.98 11.20 -4.81
CA GLN A 115 -2.48 11.33 -3.45
C GLN A 115 -1.09 11.98 -3.39
N TYR A 116 -0.33 11.87 -4.48
CA TYR A 116 1.09 12.17 -4.49
C TYR A 116 1.47 13.11 -5.63
N HIS A 117 1.39 14.41 -5.39
CA HIS A 117 1.66 15.45 -6.42
C HIS A 117 3.05 15.34 -7.07
N PRO A 118 4.15 14.95 -6.37
CA PRO A 118 5.44 14.74 -7.03
C PRO A 118 5.40 13.72 -8.16
N SER A 119 4.58 12.68 -8.06
CA SER A 119 4.41 11.74 -9.16
C SER A 119 3.72 12.40 -10.36
N LYS A 120 2.70 13.23 -10.14
CA LYS A 120 2.00 13.95 -11.21
C LYS A 120 2.96 14.81 -12.03
N ASP A 121 3.82 15.57 -11.35
CA ASP A 121 4.77 16.45 -12.01
C ASP A 121 5.85 15.66 -12.77
N ALA A 122 6.41 14.61 -12.13
CA ALA A 122 7.38 13.75 -12.76
C ALA A 122 6.82 13.05 -14.01
N PHE A 123 5.61 12.51 -13.92
CA PHE A 123 4.94 11.85 -15.05
C PHE A 123 4.63 12.83 -16.18
N GLY A 124 4.20 14.07 -15.83
CA GLY A 124 3.91 15.11 -16.81
C GLY A 124 5.12 15.56 -17.63
N GLU A 125 6.33 15.40 -17.12
CA GLU A 125 7.58 15.81 -17.75
C GLU A 125 8.41 14.65 -18.31
N ALA A 126 8.06 13.41 -17.98
CA ALA A 126 8.79 12.23 -18.45
C ALA A 126 8.72 12.09 -19.98
N ASP A 127 9.82 11.67 -20.58
CA ASP A 127 9.91 11.27 -21.99
C ASP A 127 9.93 9.73 -22.15
N LEU A 128 10.24 8.99 -21.09
CA LEU A 128 10.22 7.53 -21.05
C LEU A 128 9.68 7.05 -19.71
N VAL A 129 8.72 6.12 -19.76
CA VAL A 129 8.19 5.41 -18.59
C VAL A 129 8.59 3.94 -18.69
N LEU A 130 9.33 3.46 -17.71
CA LEU A 130 9.67 2.04 -17.56
C LEU A 130 8.77 1.45 -16.46
N MET A 131 7.82 0.59 -16.84
CA MET A 131 7.01 -0.19 -15.91
C MET A 131 7.64 -1.58 -15.77
N VAL A 132 8.14 -1.92 -14.59
CA VAL A 132 8.82 -3.19 -14.33
C VAL A 132 8.05 -4.00 -13.29
N GLY A 133 7.54 -5.16 -13.68
CA GLY A 133 6.78 -6.06 -12.81
C GLY A 133 5.44 -5.50 -12.32
N GLY A 134 4.95 -4.45 -12.96
CA GLY A 134 3.64 -3.86 -12.68
C GLY A 134 2.69 -4.03 -13.85
N ARG A 135 1.44 -3.61 -13.66
CA ARG A 135 0.41 -3.57 -14.70
C ARG A 135 -0.36 -2.25 -14.64
N LEU A 136 -0.98 -1.90 -15.75
CA LEU A 136 -1.75 -0.66 -15.89
C LEU A 136 -3.23 -0.92 -15.53
N ASP A 137 -3.51 -1.12 -14.25
CA ASP A 137 -4.88 -1.28 -13.75
C ASP A 137 -5.55 0.07 -13.41
N ASN A 138 -6.66 0.02 -12.69
CA ASN A 138 -7.41 1.22 -12.30
C ASN A 138 -6.59 2.21 -11.46
N GLN A 139 -5.65 1.74 -10.67
CA GLN A 139 -4.82 2.58 -9.82
C GLN A 139 -3.79 3.37 -10.62
N MET A 140 -3.39 2.81 -11.75
CA MET A 140 -2.54 3.45 -12.74
C MET A 140 -3.37 4.17 -13.83
N ASN A 141 -4.64 4.48 -13.56
CA ASN A 141 -5.58 5.09 -14.51
C ASN A 141 -5.62 4.35 -15.86
N PHE A 142 -5.47 3.02 -15.84
CA PHE A 142 -5.43 2.17 -17.04
C PHE A 142 -4.37 2.60 -18.07
N GLY A 143 -3.33 3.30 -17.65
CA GLY A 143 -2.30 3.86 -18.52
C GLY A 143 -2.73 5.10 -19.33
N ASN A 144 -3.81 5.75 -18.94
CA ASN A 144 -4.35 6.90 -19.66
C ASN A 144 -3.81 8.25 -19.14
N PRO A 145 -3.86 9.31 -19.96
CA PRO A 145 -3.63 10.67 -19.48
C PRO A 145 -4.61 11.04 -18.35
N PRO A 146 -4.22 11.91 -17.41
CA PRO A 146 -2.95 12.67 -17.36
C PRO A 146 -1.78 11.91 -16.71
N LEU A 147 -2.00 10.71 -16.15
CA LEU A 147 -0.94 9.95 -15.49
C LEU A 147 0.18 9.57 -16.49
N PHE A 148 -0.20 9.08 -17.66
CA PHE A 148 0.75 8.79 -18.72
C PHE A 148 0.59 9.84 -19.83
N PRO A 149 1.49 10.83 -19.93
CA PRO A 149 1.40 11.84 -20.97
C PRO A 149 1.52 11.21 -22.37
N ARG A 150 0.82 11.77 -23.33
CA ARG A 150 0.78 11.23 -24.70
C ARG A 150 2.14 11.28 -25.42
N GLY A 151 3.06 12.11 -24.93
CA GLY A 151 4.40 12.26 -25.51
C GLY A 151 5.48 11.38 -24.90
N ALA A 152 5.19 10.64 -23.82
CA ALA A 152 6.15 9.72 -23.21
C ALA A 152 6.04 8.33 -23.84
N GLU A 153 7.17 7.73 -24.17
CA GLU A 153 7.23 6.31 -24.51
C GLU A 153 6.97 5.45 -23.28
N LEU A 154 6.18 4.39 -23.43
CA LEU A 154 5.88 3.41 -22.38
C LEU A 154 6.55 2.09 -22.73
N VAL A 155 7.43 1.61 -21.85
CA VAL A 155 8.04 0.28 -21.91
C VAL A 155 7.52 -0.54 -20.73
N CYS A 156 6.88 -1.68 -21.02
CA CYS A 156 6.42 -2.62 -20.01
C CYS A 156 7.30 -3.88 -19.99
N VAL A 157 7.81 -4.21 -18.81
CA VAL A 157 8.59 -5.42 -18.55
C VAL A 157 7.87 -6.26 -17.49
N ASN A 158 7.49 -7.47 -17.80
CA ASN A 158 6.82 -8.36 -16.87
C ASN A 158 7.18 -9.82 -17.16
N GLY A 159 7.12 -10.67 -16.12
CA GLY A 159 7.29 -12.12 -16.22
C GLY A 159 6.07 -12.86 -16.80
N SER A 160 4.92 -12.19 -16.85
CA SER A 160 3.66 -12.75 -17.39
C SER A 160 3.28 -12.07 -18.71
N HIS A 161 2.99 -12.88 -19.72
CA HIS A 161 2.52 -12.38 -21.01
C HIS A 161 1.16 -11.66 -20.89
N GLU A 162 0.32 -12.07 -19.94
CA GLU A 162 -1.01 -11.49 -19.74
C GLU A 162 -0.98 -10.08 -19.14
N GLU A 163 0.17 -9.68 -18.57
CA GLU A 163 0.30 -8.41 -17.85
C GLU A 163 1.10 -7.33 -18.60
N VAL A 164 1.80 -7.67 -19.68
CA VAL A 164 2.66 -6.68 -20.40
C VAL A 164 1.89 -5.64 -21.21
N ASP A 165 0.69 -5.95 -21.67
CA ASP A 165 -0.19 -5.05 -22.45
C ASP A 165 -1.57 -4.89 -21.80
N PHE A 166 -1.63 -5.03 -20.47
CA PHE A 166 -2.88 -4.96 -19.74
C PHE A 166 -3.50 -3.55 -19.82
N ASN A 167 -4.72 -3.44 -20.31
CA ASN A 167 -5.53 -2.23 -20.53
C ASN A 167 -5.00 -1.21 -21.55
N ARG A 168 -3.71 -1.08 -21.73
CA ARG A 168 -3.10 -0.20 -22.73
C ARG A 168 -1.92 -0.90 -23.36
N ALA A 169 -1.85 -0.91 -24.70
CA ALA A 169 -0.65 -1.34 -25.40
C ALA A 169 0.52 -0.41 -25.05
N ALA A 170 1.64 -1.00 -24.65
CA ALA A 170 2.88 -0.27 -24.48
C ALA A 170 3.53 -0.02 -25.85
N ASP A 171 4.36 1.03 -25.95
CA ASP A 171 5.16 1.29 -27.16
C ASP A 171 6.19 0.18 -27.35
N MET A 172 6.61 -0.45 -26.26
CA MET A 172 7.44 -1.63 -26.26
C MET A 172 7.16 -2.55 -25.07
N THR A 173 7.13 -3.85 -25.34
CA THR A 173 6.96 -4.88 -24.31
C THR A 173 8.17 -5.79 -24.25
N LEU A 174 8.52 -6.25 -23.05
CA LEU A 174 9.59 -7.21 -22.82
C LEU A 174 9.12 -8.28 -21.83
N LEU A 175 8.97 -9.50 -22.32
CA LEU A 175 8.68 -10.64 -21.48
C LEU A 175 9.99 -11.10 -20.81
N SER A 176 10.11 -10.86 -19.53
CA SER A 176 11.32 -11.15 -18.74
C SER A 176 11.00 -11.23 -17.27
N ASP A 177 11.76 -12.04 -16.53
CA ASP A 177 11.88 -11.87 -15.09
C ASP A 177 12.31 -10.43 -14.77
N PRO A 178 11.61 -9.71 -13.87
CA PRO A 178 11.95 -8.32 -13.52
C PRO A 178 13.37 -8.16 -13.00
N GLY A 179 13.87 -9.12 -12.20
CA GLY A 179 15.25 -9.08 -11.68
C GLY A 179 16.29 -9.23 -12.78
N ALA A 180 16.08 -10.17 -13.71
CA ALA A 180 16.98 -10.35 -14.86
C ALA A 180 17.06 -9.10 -15.74
N PHE A 181 15.92 -8.42 -15.95
CA PHE A 181 15.89 -7.15 -16.66
C PHE A 181 16.63 -6.05 -15.89
N LEU A 182 16.39 -5.92 -14.59
CA LEU A 182 17.05 -4.89 -13.76
C LEU A 182 18.56 -5.12 -13.67
N ASP A 183 19.04 -6.37 -13.59
CA ASP A 183 20.47 -6.70 -13.66
C ASP A 183 21.09 -6.18 -14.97
N ALA A 184 20.42 -6.43 -16.10
CA ALA A 184 20.85 -5.92 -17.39
C ALA A 184 20.80 -4.39 -17.46
N LEU A 185 19.78 -3.77 -16.88
CA LEU A 185 19.65 -2.31 -16.82
C LEU A 185 20.79 -1.67 -16.02
N VAL A 186 21.12 -2.24 -14.88
CA VAL A 186 22.26 -1.80 -14.03
C VAL A 186 23.59 -1.93 -14.77
N SER A 187 23.74 -2.92 -15.65
CA SER A 187 24.97 -3.15 -16.43
C SER A 187 25.28 -2.06 -17.46
N LEU A 188 24.30 -1.19 -17.80
CA LEU A 188 24.56 0.00 -18.66
C LEU A 188 25.60 0.93 -18.08
N GLY A 189 25.71 0.98 -16.74
CA GLY A 189 26.66 1.84 -16.06
C GLY A 189 26.46 3.34 -16.31
N ASP A 190 27.48 4.12 -16.03
CA ASP A 190 27.41 5.59 -16.07
C ASP A 190 27.26 6.16 -17.49
N THR A 191 27.63 5.39 -18.53
CA THR A 191 27.53 5.84 -19.93
C THR A 191 26.08 6.05 -20.37
N ALA A 192 25.12 5.43 -19.71
CA ALA A 192 23.70 5.63 -19.98
C ALA A 192 23.14 6.97 -19.45
N ARG A 193 23.99 7.78 -18.81
CA ARG A 193 23.62 9.12 -18.33
C ARG A 193 24.00 10.23 -19.31
N ASP A 194 24.77 9.92 -20.33
CA ASP A 194 25.19 10.90 -21.34
C ASP A 194 23.98 11.47 -22.09
N GLY A 195 23.80 12.79 -22.02
CA GLY A 195 22.64 13.48 -22.61
C GLY A 195 21.38 13.53 -21.74
N ARG A 196 21.36 12.87 -20.55
CA ARG A 196 20.28 12.98 -19.57
C ARG A 196 20.30 14.36 -18.91
N ASP A 197 19.10 14.83 -18.51
CA ASP A 197 19.02 15.98 -17.60
C ASP A 197 19.69 15.64 -16.27
N ALA A 198 20.87 16.22 -16.03
CA ALA A 198 21.67 15.90 -14.85
C ALA A 198 20.98 16.28 -13.53
N ALA A 199 20.05 17.24 -13.57
CA ALA A 199 19.26 17.67 -12.41
C ALA A 199 17.97 16.84 -12.20
N TRP A 200 17.63 15.94 -13.12
CA TRP A 200 16.31 15.26 -13.12
C TRP A 200 16.00 14.53 -11.81
N LEU A 201 16.92 13.72 -11.32
CA LEU A 201 16.72 12.99 -10.07
C LEU A 201 16.64 13.96 -8.87
N ASP A 202 17.54 14.93 -8.79
CA ASP A 202 17.59 15.90 -7.68
C ASP A 202 16.36 16.82 -7.68
N HIS A 203 15.89 17.22 -8.84
CA HIS A 203 14.65 17.99 -8.99
C HIS A 203 13.43 17.22 -8.43
N ASN A 204 13.31 15.93 -8.75
CA ASN A 204 12.24 15.11 -8.19
C ASN A 204 12.38 14.88 -6.69
N ARG A 205 13.60 14.77 -6.16
CA ARG A 205 13.85 14.71 -4.72
C ARG A 205 13.44 16.00 -4.01
N GLN A 206 13.71 17.14 -4.61
CA GLN A 206 13.29 18.43 -4.09
C GLN A 206 11.75 18.53 -4.04
N ARG A 207 11.07 18.20 -5.14
CA ARG A 207 9.60 18.14 -5.19
C ARG A 207 8.99 17.25 -4.10
N ARG A 208 9.62 16.08 -3.86
CA ARG A 208 9.24 15.19 -2.78
C ARG A 208 9.32 15.87 -1.41
N SER A 209 10.42 16.55 -1.13
CA SER A 209 10.62 17.26 0.14
C SER A 209 9.66 18.44 0.31
N GLU A 210 9.42 19.21 -0.75
CA GLU A 210 8.47 20.32 -0.78
C GLU A 210 7.04 19.83 -0.55
N TRP A 211 6.67 18.67 -1.13
CA TRP A 211 5.37 18.05 -0.91
C TRP A 211 5.16 17.65 0.54
N VAL A 212 6.16 17.03 1.18
CA VAL A 212 6.08 16.65 2.61
C VAL A 212 5.86 17.89 3.47
N ALA A 213 6.65 18.94 3.28
CA ALA A 213 6.52 20.18 4.02
C ALA A 213 5.14 20.85 3.81
N LYS A 214 4.67 20.86 2.55
CA LYS A 214 3.36 21.41 2.21
C LYS A 214 2.22 20.59 2.85
N MET A 215 2.30 19.27 2.83
CA MET A 215 1.26 18.41 3.43
C MET A 215 1.14 18.64 4.92
N HIS A 216 2.26 18.78 5.66
CA HIS A 216 2.23 19.17 7.06
C HIS A 216 1.52 20.50 7.26
N ALA A 217 1.92 21.54 6.51
CA ALA A 217 1.35 22.88 6.64
C ALA A 217 -0.16 22.92 6.32
N ASP A 218 -0.58 22.25 5.25
CA ASP A 218 -1.99 22.23 4.83
C ASP A 218 -2.86 21.52 5.90
N VAL A 219 -2.41 20.40 6.42
CA VAL A 219 -3.15 19.62 7.43
C VAL A 219 -3.17 20.33 8.79
N ASP A 220 -2.07 20.96 9.20
CA ASP A 220 -2.03 21.76 10.43
C ASP A 220 -3.00 22.97 10.32
N ALA A 221 -3.04 23.63 9.18
CA ALA A 221 -3.97 24.72 8.92
C ALA A 221 -5.44 24.23 8.97
N GLU A 222 -5.76 23.13 8.31
CA GLU A 222 -7.10 22.54 8.31
C GLU A 222 -7.52 22.11 9.72
N ALA A 223 -6.68 21.40 10.44
CA ALA A 223 -6.95 20.91 11.81
C ALA A 223 -7.16 22.03 12.83
N SER A 224 -6.62 23.24 12.57
CA SER A 224 -6.76 24.41 13.44
C SER A 224 -8.08 25.17 13.24
N THR A 225 -8.88 24.84 12.23
CA THR A 225 -10.13 25.55 11.95
C THR A 225 -11.22 25.23 12.97
N ALA A 226 -12.16 26.19 13.16
CA ALA A 226 -13.31 25.99 14.05
C ALA A 226 -14.22 24.85 13.59
N GLU A 227 -14.31 24.60 12.29
CA GLU A 227 -15.09 23.49 11.70
C GLU A 227 -14.51 22.12 12.08
N PHE A 228 -13.22 22.05 12.37
CA PHE A 228 -12.58 20.82 12.81
C PHE A 228 -13.01 20.43 14.22
N GLY A 229 -13.45 21.42 15.04
CA GLY A 229 -14.05 21.17 16.35
C GLY A 229 -13.12 20.53 17.36
N GLY A 230 -11.81 20.72 17.20
CA GLY A 230 -10.77 20.13 18.07
C GLY A 230 -10.59 18.61 17.91
N ARG A 231 -11.22 17.99 16.93
CA ARG A 231 -11.00 16.57 16.62
C ARG A 231 -9.65 16.34 15.96
N ILE A 232 -9.22 15.09 15.95
CA ILE A 232 -7.90 14.70 15.43
C ILE A 232 -8.00 14.44 13.92
N HIS A 233 -7.10 15.02 13.14
CA HIS A 233 -6.98 14.74 11.71
C HIS A 233 -6.39 13.35 11.49
N PRO A 234 -6.91 12.49 10.56
CA PRO A 234 -6.42 11.13 10.35
C PRO A 234 -4.94 11.06 9.93
N LEU A 235 -4.41 12.06 9.22
CA LEU A 235 -2.97 12.14 8.96
C LEU A 235 -2.16 12.34 10.24
N HIS A 236 -2.59 13.24 11.13
CA HIS A 236 -1.94 13.43 12.43
C HIS A 236 -2.00 12.16 13.27
N LEU A 237 -3.15 11.47 13.31
CA LEU A 237 -3.29 10.19 13.97
C LEU A 237 -2.23 9.20 13.47
N ALA A 238 -2.14 9.01 12.16
CA ALA A 238 -1.25 8.03 11.57
C ALA A 238 0.24 8.38 11.74
N LEU A 239 0.60 9.66 11.68
CA LEU A 239 1.98 10.13 11.94
C LEU A 239 2.37 9.95 13.42
N ASP A 240 1.50 10.37 14.35
CA ASP A 240 1.78 10.30 15.78
C ASP A 240 1.84 8.84 16.29
N VAL A 241 1.02 7.94 15.70
CA VAL A 241 1.13 6.49 15.94
C VAL A 241 2.48 5.96 15.49
N GLN A 242 2.92 6.29 14.26
CA GLN A 242 4.21 5.86 13.77
C GLN A 242 5.38 6.48 14.58
N GLN A 243 5.21 7.70 15.10
CA GLN A 243 6.21 8.32 15.97
C GLN A 243 6.34 7.58 17.31
N ALA A 244 5.27 6.96 17.81
CA ALA A 244 5.31 6.15 19.03
C ALA A 244 5.94 4.76 18.85
N MET A 245 5.96 4.24 17.59
CA MET A 245 6.54 2.93 17.25
C MET A 245 8.07 2.98 17.29
N GLN A 246 8.69 1.80 17.46
CA GLN A 246 10.13 1.64 17.35
C GLN A 246 10.54 1.28 15.91
N ASP A 247 11.83 1.43 15.61
CA ASP A 247 12.35 0.93 14.33
C ASP A 247 12.17 -0.58 14.22
N ASN A 248 11.78 -1.03 13.03
CA ASN A 248 11.44 -2.42 12.71
C ASN A 248 10.16 -2.99 13.35
N ASP A 249 9.31 -2.15 13.97
CA ASP A 249 7.93 -2.53 14.28
C ASP A 249 7.10 -2.65 13.00
N TRP A 250 6.00 -3.37 13.09
CA TRP A 250 5.12 -3.63 11.93
C TRP A 250 3.84 -2.82 12.00
N LEU A 251 3.49 -2.21 10.88
CA LEU A 251 2.24 -1.48 10.72
C LEU A 251 1.28 -2.26 9.82
N VAL A 252 0.04 -2.37 10.26
CA VAL A 252 -1.08 -2.88 9.44
C VAL A 252 -2.09 -1.77 9.28
N ILE A 253 -2.63 -1.61 8.09
CA ILE A 253 -3.57 -0.55 7.74
C ILE A 253 -4.84 -1.18 7.20
N ASP A 254 -6.01 -0.77 7.71
CA ASP A 254 -7.32 -1.22 7.23
C ASP A 254 -8.33 -0.08 7.27
N GLY A 255 -9.14 0.06 6.25
CA GLY A 255 -10.17 1.09 6.17
C GLY A 255 -10.31 1.74 4.79
N GLY A 256 -11.16 2.73 4.71
CA GLY A 256 -11.32 3.61 3.55
C GLY A 256 -10.40 4.84 3.61
N ASN A 257 -10.93 6.01 3.98
CA ASN A 257 -10.11 7.22 4.17
C ASN A 257 -8.95 7.01 5.14
N THR A 258 -9.17 6.25 6.22
CA THR A 258 -8.13 5.87 7.19
C THR A 258 -6.94 5.18 6.51
N HIS A 259 -7.21 4.26 5.56
CA HIS A 259 -6.16 3.60 4.77
C HIS A 259 -5.34 4.63 3.97
N PHE A 260 -6.02 5.46 3.19
CA PHE A 260 -5.34 6.41 2.31
C PHE A 260 -4.51 7.44 3.08
N TRP A 261 -5.04 7.99 4.17
CA TRP A 261 -4.29 8.89 5.04
C TRP A 261 -3.11 8.21 5.72
N SER A 262 -3.26 6.94 6.12
CA SER A 262 -2.17 6.17 6.71
C SER A 262 -1.09 5.83 5.69
N GLU A 263 -1.43 5.57 4.43
CA GLU A 263 -0.46 5.34 3.35
C GLU A 263 0.35 6.61 3.05
N ILE A 264 -0.30 7.78 3.03
CA ILE A 264 0.38 9.09 2.94
C ILE A 264 1.34 9.26 4.13
N ALA A 265 0.89 8.96 5.35
CA ALA A 265 1.72 9.06 6.55
C ALA A 265 2.94 8.13 6.51
N VAL A 266 2.80 6.91 5.99
CA VAL A 266 3.92 5.96 5.85
C VAL A 266 5.01 6.55 4.95
N ASN A 267 4.63 7.12 3.81
CA ASN A 267 5.60 7.75 2.91
C ASN A 267 6.25 8.98 3.56
N MET A 268 5.46 9.88 4.15
CA MET A 268 5.98 11.09 4.80
C MET A 268 6.94 10.75 5.94
N ALA A 269 6.52 9.92 6.89
CA ALA A 269 7.35 9.52 8.02
C ALA A 269 8.63 8.78 7.57
N GLY A 270 8.51 7.96 6.52
CA GLY A 270 9.64 7.28 5.92
C GLY A 270 10.65 8.25 5.30
N PHE A 271 10.20 9.26 4.56
CA PHE A 271 11.10 10.31 4.02
C PHE A 271 11.75 11.14 5.11
N GLU A 272 11.13 11.24 6.27
CA GLU A 272 11.67 11.91 7.47
C GLU A 272 12.54 10.99 8.33
N GLY A 273 12.78 9.75 7.91
CA GLY A 273 13.73 8.84 8.53
C GLY A 273 13.14 7.67 9.32
N ARG A 274 11.80 7.49 9.38
CA ARG A 274 11.16 6.36 10.04
C ARG A 274 11.46 5.05 9.30
N LYS A 275 11.78 4.00 10.06
CA LYS A 275 12.07 2.65 9.53
C LYS A 275 11.10 1.63 10.11
N LEU A 276 10.06 1.28 9.36
CA LEU A 276 9.17 0.19 9.72
C LEU A 276 9.75 -1.16 9.26
N GLY A 277 9.51 -2.22 10.02
CA GLY A 277 9.86 -3.60 9.65
C GLY A 277 9.04 -4.10 8.47
N GLY A 278 7.79 -3.65 8.38
CA GLY A 278 6.89 -3.90 7.26
C GLY A 278 5.58 -3.15 7.38
N VAL A 279 4.91 -2.99 6.25
CA VAL A 279 3.57 -2.41 6.16
C VAL A 279 2.67 -3.40 5.44
N LEU A 280 1.55 -3.77 6.05
CA LEU A 280 0.55 -4.65 5.45
C LEU A 280 -0.78 -3.92 5.29
N HIS A 281 -1.45 -4.16 4.18
CA HIS A 281 -2.76 -3.59 3.86
C HIS A 281 -3.51 -4.53 2.90
N PRO A 282 -4.84 -4.36 2.70
CA PRO A 282 -5.64 -5.28 1.87
C PRO A 282 -5.28 -5.30 0.37
N GLY A 283 -4.33 -4.48 -0.07
CA GLY A 283 -3.87 -4.42 -1.45
C GLY A 283 -4.97 -3.96 -2.42
N THR A 284 -4.81 -4.32 -3.69
CA THR A 284 -5.73 -3.93 -4.77
C THR A 284 -7.13 -4.50 -4.62
N PHE A 285 -7.31 -5.56 -3.83
CA PHE A 285 -8.63 -6.14 -3.55
C PHE A 285 -9.47 -5.27 -2.62
N SER A 286 -8.83 -4.40 -1.82
CA SER A 286 -9.45 -3.40 -0.93
C SER A 286 -10.53 -3.94 0.01
N LEU A 287 -10.40 -5.19 0.46
CA LEU A 287 -11.34 -5.81 1.38
C LEU A 287 -11.19 -5.21 2.79
N LEU A 288 -12.26 -4.67 3.33
CA LEU A 288 -12.30 -4.17 4.71
C LEU A 288 -12.44 -5.31 5.73
N GLY A 289 -11.88 -5.13 6.92
CA GLY A 289 -12.01 -6.08 8.03
C GLY A 289 -10.92 -7.15 8.08
N VAL A 290 -9.92 -7.10 7.21
CA VAL A 290 -8.78 -8.04 7.21
C VAL A 290 -7.66 -7.65 8.17
N GLY A 291 -7.69 -6.43 8.70
CA GLY A 291 -6.59 -5.84 9.45
C GLY A 291 -6.17 -6.66 10.67
N VAL A 292 -7.11 -7.17 11.46
CA VAL A 292 -6.80 -8.00 12.65
C VAL A 292 -6.11 -9.30 12.24
N SER A 293 -6.58 -9.98 11.19
CA SER A 293 -5.97 -11.22 10.70
C SER A 293 -4.56 -10.99 10.17
N PHE A 294 -4.32 -9.86 9.48
CA PHE A 294 -2.99 -9.47 9.01
C PHE A 294 -2.06 -9.12 10.19
N ALA A 295 -2.56 -8.42 11.19
CA ALA A 295 -1.79 -8.08 12.39
C ALA A 295 -1.39 -9.34 13.19
N LEU A 296 -2.28 -10.31 13.33
CA LEU A 296 -1.98 -11.60 13.95
C LEU A 296 -0.93 -12.37 13.16
N SER A 297 -1.04 -12.40 11.83
CA SER A 297 -0.05 -13.05 10.97
C SER A 297 1.32 -12.38 11.10
N ALA A 298 1.37 -11.05 11.08
CA ALA A 298 2.60 -10.29 11.29
C ALA A 298 3.20 -10.58 12.67
N LYS A 299 2.37 -10.63 13.73
CA LYS A 299 2.82 -10.92 15.10
C LYS A 299 3.36 -12.33 15.26
N ASN A 300 2.75 -13.32 14.59
CA ASN A 300 3.26 -14.70 14.60
C ASN A 300 4.63 -14.83 13.94
N LEU A 301 4.86 -14.09 12.85
CA LEU A 301 6.15 -14.09 12.15
C LEU A 301 7.21 -13.23 12.85
N ASN A 302 6.79 -12.25 13.66
CA ASN A 302 7.66 -11.29 14.33
C ASN A 302 7.30 -11.19 15.84
N PRO A 303 7.48 -12.26 16.62
CA PRO A 303 6.97 -12.35 18.00
C PRO A 303 7.55 -11.27 18.93
N ASP A 304 8.78 -10.83 18.67
CA ASP A 304 9.49 -9.85 19.50
C ASP A 304 9.23 -8.39 19.12
N LYS A 305 8.45 -8.15 18.06
CA LYS A 305 8.15 -6.80 17.56
C LYS A 305 6.77 -6.34 18.00
N HIS A 306 6.60 -5.03 18.14
CA HIS A 306 5.25 -4.47 18.19
C HIS A 306 4.61 -4.57 16.80
N VAL A 307 3.35 -4.97 16.80
CA VAL A 307 2.50 -4.94 15.63
C VAL A 307 1.33 -4.02 15.92
N VAL A 308 1.22 -2.97 15.14
CA VAL A 308 0.19 -1.94 15.27
C VAL A 308 -0.75 -2.03 14.07
N LEU A 309 -2.04 -2.12 14.34
CA LEU A 309 -3.09 -1.98 13.34
C LEU A 309 -3.73 -0.61 13.46
N ILE A 310 -3.69 0.21 12.42
CA ILE A 310 -4.56 1.39 12.27
C ILE A 310 -5.77 0.96 11.45
N SER A 311 -6.95 1.06 12.05
CA SER A 311 -8.21 0.64 11.41
C SER A 311 -9.28 1.72 11.54
N GLY A 312 -10.01 1.99 10.46
CA GLY A 312 -11.26 2.71 10.56
C GLY A 312 -12.28 1.95 11.40
N ASP A 313 -13.17 2.66 12.09
CA ASP A 313 -14.20 2.07 12.93
C ASP A 313 -15.10 1.08 12.15
N GLY A 314 -15.50 1.41 10.93
CA GLY A 314 -16.28 0.55 10.06
C GLY A 314 -15.52 -0.69 9.58
N ALA A 315 -14.23 -0.56 9.29
CA ALA A 315 -13.39 -1.69 8.91
C ALA A 315 -13.21 -2.64 10.10
N PHE A 316 -12.96 -2.10 11.30
CA PHE A 316 -12.86 -2.92 12.50
C PHE A 316 -14.18 -3.65 12.81
N LEU A 317 -15.33 -3.00 12.65
CA LEU A 317 -16.64 -3.66 12.85
C LEU A 317 -16.87 -4.81 11.86
N SER A 318 -16.27 -4.78 10.68
CA SER A 318 -16.44 -5.82 9.65
C SER A 318 -15.72 -7.14 9.99
N GLY A 319 -14.57 -7.09 10.68
CA GLY A 319 -13.75 -8.28 10.96
C GLY A 319 -13.08 -8.30 12.33
N GLY A 320 -13.28 -7.26 13.14
CA GLY A 320 -12.55 -7.02 14.39
C GLY A 320 -12.78 -8.05 15.49
N LEU A 321 -13.86 -8.81 15.45
CA LEU A 321 -14.12 -9.86 16.47
C LEU A 321 -13.06 -10.98 16.42
N SER A 322 -12.35 -11.15 15.32
CA SER A 322 -11.18 -12.04 15.23
C SER A 322 -10.04 -11.65 16.20
N ILE A 323 -10.13 -10.49 16.84
CA ILE A 323 -9.21 -10.09 17.92
C ILE A 323 -9.18 -11.05 19.11
N GLU A 324 -10.26 -11.81 19.30
CA GLU A 324 -10.32 -12.84 20.33
C GLU A 324 -9.16 -13.84 20.20
N THR A 325 -8.75 -14.16 18.98
CA THR A 325 -7.59 -15.03 18.74
C THR A 325 -6.30 -14.44 19.31
N ALA A 326 -6.13 -13.10 19.30
CA ALA A 326 -4.96 -12.47 19.93
C ALA A 326 -4.92 -12.70 21.45
N PHE A 327 -6.08 -12.75 22.09
CA PHE A 327 -6.20 -13.04 23.52
C PHE A 327 -5.98 -14.53 23.80
N GLN A 328 -6.64 -15.39 23.06
CA GLN A 328 -6.55 -16.85 23.18
C GLN A 328 -5.11 -17.36 23.00
N GLU A 329 -4.43 -16.87 21.97
CA GLU A 329 -3.08 -17.30 21.60
C GLU A 329 -1.98 -16.51 22.34
N ASN A 330 -2.35 -15.56 23.21
CA ASN A 330 -1.41 -14.65 23.86
C ASN A 330 -0.44 -13.99 22.88
N ARG A 331 -0.99 -13.43 21.79
CA ARG A 331 -0.26 -12.72 20.73
C ARG A 331 -0.61 -11.23 20.77
N PRO A 332 0.00 -10.44 21.65
CA PRO A 332 -0.38 -9.04 21.86
C PRO A 332 -0.14 -8.20 20.61
N ILE A 333 -1.20 -7.56 20.15
CA ILE A 333 -1.17 -6.54 19.09
C ILE A 333 -1.83 -5.26 19.61
N THR A 334 -1.47 -4.12 19.05
CA THR A 334 -2.09 -2.82 19.39
C THR A 334 -2.97 -2.37 18.25
N VAL A 335 -4.25 -2.20 18.51
CA VAL A 335 -5.24 -1.72 17.54
C VAL A 335 -5.53 -0.24 17.82
N VAL A 336 -5.27 0.61 16.85
CA VAL A 336 -5.64 2.03 16.87
C VAL A 336 -6.89 2.19 16.03
N ILE A 337 -7.99 2.61 16.62
CA ILE A 337 -9.24 2.85 15.90
C ILE A 337 -9.34 4.34 15.57
N ASP A 338 -9.36 4.64 14.27
CA ASP A 338 -9.79 5.94 13.74
C ASP A 338 -11.32 6.01 13.85
N ASN A 339 -11.80 6.43 15.02
CA ASN A 339 -13.20 6.47 15.36
C ASN A 339 -13.81 7.82 14.95
N ASN A 340 -14.18 7.92 13.70
CA ASN A 340 -14.81 9.10 13.13
C ASN A 340 -16.35 9.04 13.13
N GLY A 341 -16.94 7.89 13.51
CA GLY A 341 -18.38 7.68 13.71
C GLY A 341 -19.10 7.16 12.47
N GLY A 342 -18.39 6.52 11.52
CA GLY A 342 -19.08 5.97 10.37
C GLY A 342 -18.20 5.52 9.19
N LEU A 343 -18.88 5.12 8.12
CA LEU A 343 -18.26 4.81 6.84
C LEU A 343 -18.00 6.11 6.04
N ASP A 344 -17.17 6.98 6.57
CA ASP A 344 -16.94 8.33 6.05
C ASP A 344 -16.57 8.39 4.56
N CYS A 345 -15.76 7.45 4.09
CA CYS A 345 -15.41 7.36 2.68
C CYS A 345 -16.67 7.23 1.81
N ILE A 346 -17.67 6.50 2.29
CA ILE A 346 -18.92 6.26 1.57
C ILE A 346 -19.88 7.44 1.73
N SER A 347 -20.07 7.96 2.96
CA SER A 347 -20.96 9.10 3.20
C SER A 347 -20.53 10.32 2.39
N GLN A 348 -19.24 10.64 2.38
CA GLN A 348 -18.66 11.74 1.62
C GLN A 348 -18.81 11.56 0.10
N GLN A 349 -18.68 10.32 -0.40
CA GLN A 349 -18.98 10.01 -1.81
C GLN A 349 -20.48 10.20 -2.12
N GLN A 350 -21.36 9.73 -1.25
CA GLN A 350 -22.80 9.89 -1.43
C GLN A 350 -23.20 11.38 -1.45
N GLU A 351 -22.69 12.18 -0.52
CA GLU A 351 -22.96 13.63 -0.47
C GLU A 351 -22.44 14.36 -1.71
N ARG A 352 -21.31 13.96 -2.25
CA ARG A 352 -20.75 14.56 -3.47
C ARG A 352 -21.50 14.15 -4.74
N LEU A 353 -21.98 12.93 -4.81
CA LEU A 353 -22.69 12.40 -5.98
C LEU A 353 -24.16 12.83 -6.02
N PHE A 354 -24.80 12.91 -4.85
CA PHE A 354 -26.24 13.18 -4.78
C PHE A 354 -26.55 14.61 -4.33
N GLU A 355 -26.38 14.93 -3.08
CA GLU A 355 -26.51 16.27 -2.52
C GLU A 355 -25.94 16.28 -1.10
N SER A 356 -25.50 17.45 -0.61
CA SER A 356 -25.02 17.60 0.77
C SER A 356 -26.11 17.17 1.78
N GLY A 357 -25.70 16.36 2.76
CA GLY A 357 -26.59 15.80 3.78
C GLY A 357 -27.41 14.58 3.32
N ARG A 358 -27.26 14.15 2.06
CA ARG A 358 -27.93 12.94 1.54
C ARG A 358 -26.99 11.75 1.54
N HIS A 359 -26.84 11.12 2.69
CA HIS A 359 -26.17 9.83 2.85
C HIS A 359 -27.06 8.86 3.63
N PHE A 360 -26.84 7.57 3.45
CA PHE A 360 -27.70 6.54 4.01
C PHE A 360 -26.87 5.37 4.51
N ALA A 361 -27.24 4.90 5.72
CA ALA A 361 -26.67 3.70 6.36
C ALA A 361 -25.13 3.76 6.56
N THR A 362 -24.58 4.95 6.73
CA THR A 362 -23.14 5.16 6.88
C THR A 362 -22.73 5.61 8.27
N ASP A 363 -23.66 6.17 9.06
CA ASP A 363 -23.37 6.71 10.39
C ASP A 363 -23.43 5.62 11.46
N PHE A 364 -22.50 5.67 12.38
CA PHE A 364 -22.49 4.82 13.55
C PHE A 364 -22.79 5.63 14.82
N ARG A 365 -23.37 4.96 15.81
CA ARG A 365 -23.38 5.48 17.16
C ARG A 365 -21.96 5.56 17.72
N ASP A 366 -21.76 6.34 18.76
CA ASP A 366 -20.48 6.36 19.48
C ASP A 366 -20.19 5.00 20.11
N ILE A 367 -19.17 4.30 19.59
CA ILE A 367 -18.80 2.95 20.03
C ILE A 367 -17.54 3.06 20.91
N PRO A 368 -17.61 2.59 22.15
CA PRO A 368 -16.48 2.62 23.07
C PRO A 368 -15.56 1.40 22.84
N PHE A 369 -14.86 1.36 21.70
CA PHE A 369 -14.01 0.22 21.33
C PHE A 369 -12.97 -0.15 22.40
N HIS A 370 -12.41 0.82 23.12
CA HIS A 370 -11.45 0.58 24.19
C HIS A 370 -12.04 -0.29 25.30
N THR A 371 -13.31 -0.07 25.68
CA THR A 371 -13.96 -0.89 26.74
C THR A 371 -14.24 -2.32 26.27
N MET A 372 -14.38 -2.57 24.97
CA MET A 372 -14.49 -3.94 24.44
C MET A 372 -13.21 -4.73 24.73
N PHE A 373 -12.04 -4.12 24.52
CA PHE A 373 -10.77 -4.77 24.82
C PHE A 373 -10.56 -4.98 26.32
N GLU A 374 -10.94 -4.01 27.15
CA GLU A 374 -10.92 -4.16 28.61
C GLU A 374 -11.80 -5.32 29.07
N GLY A 375 -13.00 -5.46 28.49
CA GLY A 375 -13.91 -6.57 28.75
C GLY A 375 -13.34 -7.95 28.39
N LEU A 376 -12.42 -8.01 27.42
CA LEU A 376 -11.68 -9.21 27.05
C LEU A 376 -10.38 -9.40 27.86
N GLY A 377 -10.09 -8.56 28.86
CA GLY A 377 -8.88 -8.61 29.67
C GLY A 377 -7.67 -7.87 29.08
N GLY A 378 -7.87 -7.13 28.00
CA GLY A 378 -6.88 -6.30 27.33
C GLY A 378 -6.60 -4.96 27.99
N HIS A 379 -5.98 -4.06 27.25
CA HIS A 379 -5.74 -2.68 27.64
C HIS A 379 -6.54 -1.73 26.76
N GLY A 380 -7.26 -0.78 27.34
CA GLY A 380 -8.09 0.20 26.63
C GLY A 380 -7.64 1.63 26.89
N GLU A 381 -7.59 2.45 25.85
CA GLU A 381 -7.30 3.88 25.91
C GLU A 381 -8.34 4.65 25.10
N LEU A 382 -8.88 5.72 25.64
CA LEU A 382 -9.68 6.70 24.91
C LEU A 382 -8.87 7.96 24.68
N VAL A 383 -8.67 8.34 23.43
CA VAL A 383 -7.93 9.53 23.05
C VAL A 383 -8.86 10.51 22.33
N THR A 384 -8.93 11.73 22.86
CA THR A 384 -9.77 12.81 22.33
C THR A 384 -8.96 14.03 21.87
N ARG A 385 -7.67 14.10 22.22
CA ARG A 385 -6.75 15.19 21.87
C ARG A 385 -5.48 14.60 21.24
N ARG A 386 -4.94 15.28 20.25
CA ARG A 386 -3.75 14.81 19.50
C ARG A 386 -2.56 14.52 20.42
N GLU A 387 -2.29 15.42 21.37
CA GLU A 387 -1.16 15.30 22.29
C GLU A 387 -1.20 14.05 23.18
N ASP A 388 -2.36 13.41 23.31
CA ASP A 388 -2.53 12.20 24.11
C ASP A 388 -2.26 10.90 23.32
N ILE A 389 -2.10 10.95 21.96
CA ILE A 389 -1.88 9.76 21.13
C ILE A 389 -0.59 9.05 21.53
N ILE A 390 0.55 9.75 21.48
CA ILE A 390 1.85 9.15 21.78
C ILE A 390 1.92 8.61 23.21
N PRO A 391 1.47 9.34 24.26
CA PRO A 391 1.38 8.79 25.61
C PRO A 391 0.51 7.54 25.71
N ALA A 392 -0.66 7.50 25.06
CA ALA A 392 -1.56 6.34 25.07
C ALA A 392 -0.91 5.12 24.38
N MET A 393 -0.27 5.32 23.24
CA MET A 393 0.47 4.26 22.54
C MET A 393 1.57 3.67 23.43
N LYS A 394 2.34 4.52 24.12
CA LYS A 394 3.40 4.07 25.03
C LYS A 394 2.83 3.23 26.20
N ARG A 395 1.68 3.62 26.76
CA ARG A 395 1.02 2.83 27.82
C ARG A 395 0.49 1.51 27.26
N ALA A 396 -0.09 1.53 26.05
CA ALA A 396 -0.55 0.32 25.37
C ALA A 396 0.61 -0.68 25.18
N PHE A 397 1.76 -0.23 24.68
CA PHE A 397 2.96 -1.08 24.54
C PHE A 397 3.48 -1.59 25.89
N ALA A 398 3.57 -0.72 26.89
CA ALA A 398 4.05 -1.07 28.22
C ALA A 398 3.14 -2.06 28.95
N SER A 399 1.85 -2.15 28.58
CA SER A 399 0.90 -3.10 29.16
C SER A 399 1.24 -4.56 28.88
N GLY A 400 1.98 -4.83 27.79
CA GLY A 400 2.27 -6.19 27.32
C GLY A 400 1.03 -6.97 26.88
N LYS A 401 -0.14 -6.33 26.79
CA LYS A 401 -1.42 -6.94 26.44
C LYS A 401 -1.85 -6.55 25.03
N THR A 402 -2.77 -7.32 24.47
CA THR A 402 -3.57 -6.85 23.34
C THR A 402 -4.32 -5.59 23.75
N ALA A 403 -4.13 -4.49 22.99
CA ALA A 403 -4.57 -3.16 23.37
C ALA A 403 -5.41 -2.49 22.30
N CYS A 404 -6.33 -1.61 22.72
CA CYS A 404 -7.08 -0.71 21.86
C CYS A 404 -6.83 0.74 22.24
N VAL A 405 -6.35 1.55 21.30
CA VAL A 405 -6.30 3.01 21.40
C VAL A 405 -7.42 3.57 20.53
N ASN A 406 -8.53 3.91 21.15
CA ASN A 406 -9.73 4.44 20.49
C ASN A 406 -9.59 5.95 20.34
N VAL A 407 -9.30 6.43 19.12
CA VAL A 407 -9.02 7.85 18.84
C VAL A 407 -10.24 8.51 18.23
N LYS A 408 -10.75 9.58 18.86
CA LYS A 408 -11.86 10.39 18.33
C LYS A 408 -11.36 11.31 17.22
N ALA A 409 -11.39 10.80 16.02
CA ALA A 409 -10.93 11.53 14.85
C ALA A 409 -12.08 12.27 14.12
N LYS A 410 -11.70 13.15 13.23
CA LYS A 410 -12.58 13.78 12.23
C LYS A 410 -12.59 12.95 10.97
N GLY A 411 -13.76 12.72 10.40
CA GLY A 411 -13.87 12.19 9.05
C GLY A 411 -13.37 13.21 8.03
N VAL A 412 -12.23 12.93 7.40
CA VAL A 412 -11.63 13.78 6.37
C VAL A 412 -11.49 13.01 5.07
N ILE A 413 -12.06 13.56 4.00
CA ILE A 413 -11.94 12.96 2.68
C ILE A 413 -10.48 12.92 2.23
N SER A 414 -10.02 11.74 1.81
CA SER A 414 -8.66 11.60 1.32
C SER A 414 -8.49 12.18 -0.09
N PRO A 415 -7.27 12.58 -0.48
CA PRO A 415 -7.03 13.18 -1.80
C PRO A 415 -7.46 12.29 -2.95
N ILE A 416 -7.29 10.97 -2.86
CA ILE A 416 -7.73 10.04 -3.92
C ILE A 416 -9.26 9.97 -4.02
N VAL A 417 -9.96 9.91 -2.89
CA VAL A 417 -11.44 9.89 -2.87
C VAL A 417 -11.97 11.22 -3.40
N LEU A 418 -11.34 12.32 -3.02
CA LEU A 418 -11.67 13.65 -3.52
C LEU A 418 -11.54 13.72 -5.05
N ALA A 419 -10.45 13.21 -5.60
CA ALA A 419 -10.17 13.25 -7.04
C ALA A 419 -11.10 12.32 -7.85
N THR A 420 -11.37 11.12 -7.34
CA THR A 420 -12.18 10.11 -8.04
C THR A 420 -13.69 10.36 -7.94
N THR A 421 -14.12 11.17 -6.97
CA THR A 421 -15.52 11.58 -6.78
C THR A 421 -15.80 13.02 -7.23
N SER A 422 -14.86 13.65 -7.96
CA SER A 422 -15.12 14.94 -8.58
C SER A 422 -16.40 14.84 -9.42
N LYS A 423 -17.30 15.82 -9.27
CA LYS A 423 -18.65 15.83 -9.85
C LYS A 423 -18.63 15.27 -11.27
N ARG A 424 -19.12 14.06 -11.46
CA ARG A 424 -19.58 13.63 -12.78
C ARG A 424 -20.65 14.65 -13.18
N ASP A 425 -20.47 15.34 -14.28
CA ASP A 425 -21.51 16.18 -14.83
C ASP A 425 -22.82 15.38 -14.87
N LYS A 426 -23.90 15.97 -14.34
CA LYS A 426 -25.22 15.32 -14.31
C LYS A 426 -25.67 14.82 -15.69
N ALA A 427 -25.05 15.30 -16.76
CA ALA A 427 -25.27 14.86 -18.14
C ALA A 427 -24.73 13.46 -18.49
N SER A 428 -24.00 12.77 -17.61
CA SER A 428 -23.47 11.43 -17.86
C SER A 428 -24.25 10.30 -17.14
N ILE A 429 -25.37 10.62 -16.48
CA ILE A 429 -26.23 9.68 -15.75
C ILE A 429 -27.61 9.55 -16.40
N GLU A 430 -27.95 10.38 -17.37
CA GLU A 430 -29.08 10.20 -18.29
C GLU A 430 -28.62 9.44 -19.55
#